data_e96884da77409fd497b89235ee1566cd
#
_entry.id   e96884da77409fd497b89235ee1566cd
#
_cell.length_a   1.000
_cell.length_b   1.000
_cell.length_c   1.000
_cell.angle_alpha   90.00
_cell.angle_beta   90.00
_cell.angle_gamma   90.00
#
_symmetry.space_group_name_H-M   'P 1'
#
loop_
_entity.id
_entity.type
_entity.pdbx_description
1 polymer ?
#
loop_
_entity_poly.entity_id
_entity_poly.type
_entity_poly.pdbx_seq_one_letter_code
_entity_poly.pdbx_strand_id
1 'polypeptide(L)'
;MKYFVLTVLSFVIISCDYKVEKTIDFSSSSDAEIEFYSSEETIKAGYPFSDAVKINDLIILSGVVGNIPGNESVVEGGIQAETRQALENIKSILEHYDLTMDNIVKCTCMIDDISEWGLMNEVYKTYFTKNKKVVWHSFF
;
A
#
# COMPACT_ATOMS: atom_id res chain seq x y z
N MET A 1 -3.77 19.19 79.84
CA MET A 1 -4.68 18.53 78.89
C MET A 1 -4.16 18.88 77.50
N LYS A 2 -3.54 17.89 76.85
CA LYS A 2 -2.98 18.05 75.49
C LYS A 2 -3.94 17.35 74.53
N TYR A 3 -4.59 18.11 73.63
CA TYR A 3 -5.44 17.55 72.58
C TYR A 3 -4.55 17.15 71.40
N PHE A 4 -4.53 15.86 71.10
CA PHE A 4 -3.84 15.28 69.96
C PHE A 4 -4.86 15.27 68.80
N VAL A 5 -4.67 16.13 67.80
CA VAL A 5 -5.50 16.16 66.59
C VAL A 5 -4.89 15.21 65.59
N LEU A 6 -5.54 14.07 65.34
CA LEU A 6 -5.19 13.09 64.33
C LEU A 6 -5.80 13.53 62.99
N THR A 7 -5.01 14.14 62.11
CA THR A 7 -5.43 14.41 60.72
C THR A 7 -5.26 13.15 59.90
N VAL A 8 -6.40 12.51 59.56
CA VAL A 8 -6.45 11.42 58.60
C VAL A 8 -6.38 12.01 57.19
N LEU A 9 -5.23 11.83 56.57
CA LEU A 9 -5.03 12.20 55.18
C LEU A 9 -5.61 11.11 54.29
N SER A 10 -6.85 11.31 53.79
CA SER A 10 -7.48 10.41 52.84
C SER A 10 -6.81 10.57 51.44
N PHE A 11 -5.96 9.62 51.13
CA PHE A 11 -5.47 9.47 49.73
C PHE A 11 -6.61 8.93 48.86
N VAL A 12 -7.23 9.80 48.09
CA VAL A 12 -8.12 9.38 47.00
C VAL A 12 -7.23 8.94 45.83
N ILE A 13 -7.05 7.63 45.70
CA ILE A 13 -6.44 7.06 44.52
C ILE A 13 -7.50 7.12 43.42
N ILE A 14 -7.38 8.11 42.54
CA ILE A 14 -8.13 8.13 41.29
C ILE A 14 -7.48 7.09 40.39
N SER A 15 -8.02 5.87 40.43
CA SER A 15 -7.72 4.84 39.44
C SER A 15 -8.29 5.32 38.10
N CYS A 16 -7.43 5.78 37.22
CA CYS A 16 -7.80 6.07 35.85
C CYS A 16 -7.92 4.71 35.13
N ASP A 17 -9.11 4.10 35.18
CA ASP A 17 -9.43 2.95 34.35
C ASP A 17 -9.45 3.41 32.89
N TYR A 18 -8.28 3.37 32.26
CA TYR A 18 -8.18 3.49 30.81
C TYR A 18 -8.63 2.16 30.19
N LYS A 19 -9.94 2.03 29.99
CA LYS A 19 -10.51 0.93 29.20
C LYS A 19 -10.11 1.10 27.73
N VAL A 20 -9.02 0.48 27.33
CA VAL A 20 -8.78 0.19 25.92
C VAL A 20 -9.62 -1.05 25.56
N GLU A 21 -10.92 -0.85 25.39
CA GLU A 21 -11.78 -1.84 24.76
C GLU A 21 -11.93 -1.50 23.26
N LYS A 22 -10.90 -1.82 22.49
CA LYS A 22 -11.08 -2.17 21.11
C LYS A 22 -10.34 -3.47 20.86
N THR A 23 -10.87 -4.56 21.41
CA THR A 23 -10.56 -5.90 20.91
C THR A 23 -11.02 -5.90 19.46
N ILE A 24 -10.04 -5.96 18.54
CA ILE A 24 -10.33 -6.28 17.15
C ILE A 24 -10.78 -7.75 17.19
N ASP A 25 -12.09 -7.97 17.12
CA ASP A 25 -12.65 -9.30 17.05
C ASP A 25 -12.39 -9.85 15.63
N PHE A 26 -11.38 -10.69 15.50
CA PHE A 26 -11.11 -11.43 14.26
C PHE A 26 -12.08 -12.60 14.02
N SER A 27 -13.06 -12.82 14.90
CA SER A 27 -14.01 -13.93 14.80
C SER A 27 -15.22 -13.61 13.93
N SER A 28 -15.46 -12.35 13.55
CA SER A 28 -16.45 -12.05 12.54
C SER A 28 -15.84 -12.36 11.17
N SER A 29 -16.00 -13.57 10.70
CA SER A 29 -15.93 -13.88 9.28
C SER A 29 -17.09 -13.15 8.59
N SER A 30 -16.97 -11.86 8.35
CA SER A 30 -17.67 -11.28 7.23
C SER A 30 -17.11 -12.00 6.02
N ASP A 31 -17.97 -12.67 5.25
CA ASP A 31 -17.59 -13.27 3.98
C ASP A 31 -16.95 -12.14 3.15
N ALA A 32 -15.61 -12.09 3.14
CA ALA A 32 -14.89 -11.07 2.40
C ALA A 32 -15.22 -11.28 0.92
N GLU A 33 -15.74 -10.25 0.29
CA GLU A 33 -15.93 -10.28 -1.15
C GLU A 33 -14.57 -10.19 -1.81
N ILE A 34 -14.19 -11.28 -2.53
CA ILE A 34 -12.91 -11.38 -3.20
C ILE A 34 -13.16 -11.43 -4.70
N GLU A 35 -12.60 -10.46 -5.42
CA GLU A 35 -12.68 -10.34 -6.87
C GLU A 35 -11.27 -10.40 -7.46
N PHE A 36 -11.08 -11.21 -8.52
CA PHE A 36 -9.83 -11.33 -9.26
C PHE A 36 -9.98 -10.63 -10.61
N TYR A 37 -9.07 -9.73 -10.91
CA TYR A 37 -9.03 -9.03 -12.18
C TYR A 37 -7.81 -9.44 -13.00
N SER A 38 -8.04 -9.75 -14.27
CA SER A 38 -6.98 -9.97 -15.27
C SER A 38 -7.37 -9.26 -16.55
N SER A 39 -6.45 -8.47 -17.09
CA SER A 39 -6.60 -7.83 -18.39
C SER A 39 -6.69 -8.87 -19.53
N GLU A 40 -7.17 -8.44 -20.68
CA GLU A 40 -7.22 -9.33 -21.85
C GLU A 40 -5.82 -9.83 -22.24
N GLU A 41 -4.79 -9.00 -22.08
CA GLU A 41 -3.40 -9.32 -22.35
C GLU A 41 -2.89 -10.40 -21.40
N THR A 42 -3.18 -10.29 -20.10
CA THR A 42 -2.80 -11.27 -19.08
C THR A 42 -3.48 -12.62 -19.34
N ILE A 43 -4.77 -12.60 -19.68
CA ILE A 43 -5.52 -13.81 -20.02
C ILE A 43 -4.95 -14.46 -21.28
N LYS A 44 -4.70 -13.67 -22.33
CA LYS A 44 -4.17 -14.15 -23.60
C LYS A 44 -2.74 -14.72 -23.47
N ALA A 45 -1.93 -14.13 -22.60
CA ALA A 45 -0.58 -14.62 -22.29
C ALA A 45 -0.59 -15.92 -21.49
N GLY A 46 -1.72 -16.27 -20.85
CA GLY A 46 -1.85 -17.49 -20.05
C GLY A 46 -1.06 -17.42 -18.74
N TYR A 47 -0.86 -16.24 -18.18
CA TYR A 47 -0.14 -16.08 -16.92
C TYR A 47 -0.90 -16.73 -15.75
N PRO A 48 -0.20 -17.36 -14.78
CA PRO A 48 -0.82 -18.07 -13.66
C PRO A 48 -1.19 -17.11 -12.50
N PHE A 49 -1.40 -15.82 -12.77
CA PHE A 49 -1.73 -14.80 -11.78
C PHE A 49 -2.72 -13.78 -12.35
N SER A 50 -3.38 -13.06 -11.47
CA SER A 50 -4.25 -11.93 -11.83
C SER A 50 -3.47 -10.61 -11.75
N ASP A 51 -3.89 -9.59 -12.49
CA ASP A 51 -3.27 -8.26 -12.40
C ASP A 51 -3.58 -7.57 -11.07
N ALA A 52 -4.78 -7.84 -10.52
CA ALA A 52 -5.18 -7.33 -9.22
C ALA A 52 -6.15 -8.29 -8.50
N VAL A 53 -6.16 -8.19 -7.18
CA VAL A 53 -7.16 -8.82 -6.31
C VAL A 53 -7.80 -7.72 -5.47
N LYS A 54 -9.13 -7.61 -5.53
CA LYS A 54 -9.90 -6.74 -4.67
C LYS A 54 -10.47 -7.55 -3.51
N ILE A 55 -10.28 -7.06 -2.30
CA ILE A 55 -10.79 -7.65 -1.05
C ILE A 55 -11.56 -6.54 -0.33
N ASN A 56 -12.87 -6.57 -0.42
CA ASN A 56 -13.73 -5.46 0.02
C ASN A 56 -13.27 -4.12 -0.61
N ASP A 57 -12.81 -3.17 0.20
CA ASP A 57 -12.33 -1.85 -0.25
C ASP A 57 -10.81 -1.80 -0.50
N LEU A 58 -10.10 -2.91 -0.35
CA LEU A 58 -8.65 -2.99 -0.57
C LEU A 58 -8.36 -3.65 -1.91
N ILE A 59 -7.51 -3.00 -2.73
CA ILE A 59 -7.01 -3.57 -3.98
C ILE A 59 -5.51 -3.82 -3.83
N ILE A 60 -5.11 -5.04 -4.14
CA ILE A 60 -3.71 -5.49 -4.15
C ILE A 60 -3.35 -5.81 -5.59
N LEU A 61 -2.34 -5.11 -6.13
CA LEU A 61 -1.84 -5.35 -7.47
C LEU A 61 -0.71 -6.37 -7.44
N SER A 62 -0.62 -7.17 -8.48
CA SER A 62 0.56 -8.00 -8.77
C SER A 62 1.77 -7.13 -9.09
N GLY A 63 2.96 -7.76 -9.18
CA GLY A 63 4.16 -7.07 -9.65
C GLY A 63 3.99 -6.60 -11.08
N VAL A 64 4.30 -5.35 -11.34
CA VAL A 64 4.18 -4.70 -12.66
C VAL A 64 5.57 -4.31 -13.15
N VAL A 65 5.88 -4.68 -14.38
CA VAL A 65 7.14 -4.35 -15.04
C VAL A 65 6.95 -3.31 -16.15
N GLY A 66 8.03 -2.71 -16.59
CA GLY A 66 8.02 -1.65 -17.60
C GLY A 66 7.94 -2.17 -19.05
N ASN A 67 7.01 -3.08 -19.33
CA ASN A 67 6.73 -3.57 -20.68
C ASN A 67 5.47 -2.91 -21.26
N ILE A 68 5.39 -2.82 -22.58
CA ILE A 68 4.12 -2.50 -23.24
C ILE A 68 3.19 -3.70 -23.08
N PRO A 69 1.92 -3.51 -22.67
CA PRO A 69 0.96 -4.60 -22.54
C PRO A 69 0.93 -5.51 -23.77
N GLY A 70 1.02 -6.83 -23.54
CA GLY A 70 1.11 -7.82 -24.63
C GLY A 70 2.53 -8.03 -25.19
N ASN A 71 3.55 -7.33 -24.69
CA ASN A 71 4.96 -7.55 -25.02
C ASN A 71 5.69 -8.09 -23.79
N GLU A 72 6.52 -9.14 -23.95
CA GLU A 72 7.29 -9.73 -22.86
C GLU A 72 8.54 -8.92 -22.48
N SER A 73 9.05 -8.08 -23.41
CA SER A 73 10.24 -7.29 -23.17
C SER A 73 9.90 -5.94 -22.55
N VAL A 74 10.73 -5.48 -21.63
CA VAL A 74 10.68 -4.11 -21.11
C VAL A 74 10.98 -3.11 -22.22
N VAL A 75 10.48 -1.88 -22.07
CA VAL A 75 10.71 -0.81 -23.04
C VAL A 75 12.20 -0.44 -23.11
N GLU A 76 12.64 -0.01 -24.29
CA GLU A 76 13.97 0.56 -24.44
C GLU A 76 14.08 1.94 -23.78
N GLY A 77 15.30 2.31 -23.33
CA GLY A 77 15.58 3.63 -22.75
C GLY A 77 15.98 3.57 -21.26
N GLY A 78 16.19 2.36 -20.72
CA GLY A 78 16.71 2.12 -19.37
C GLY A 78 15.71 2.47 -18.28
N ILE A 79 16.23 2.53 -17.05
CA ILE A 79 15.42 2.58 -15.82
C ILE A 79 14.36 3.69 -15.80
N GLN A 80 14.63 4.84 -16.40
CA GLN A 80 13.65 5.94 -16.42
C GLN A 80 12.45 5.63 -17.34
N ALA A 81 12.70 5.02 -18.50
CA ALA A 81 11.65 4.61 -19.42
C ALA A 81 10.85 3.45 -18.85
N GLU A 82 11.53 2.46 -18.29
CA GLU A 82 10.92 1.28 -17.64
C GLU A 82 10.06 1.70 -16.45
N THR A 83 10.56 2.59 -15.58
CA THR A 83 9.80 3.12 -14.43
C THR A 83 8.54 3.83 -14.90
N ARG A 84 8.64 4.66 -15.94
CA ARG A 84 7.48 5.36 -16.50
C ARG A 84 6.44 4.38 -17.01
N GLN A 85 6.87 3.40 -17.81
CA GLN A 85 5.96 2.42 -18.37
C GLN A 85 5.30 1.57 -17.29
N ALA A 86 6.05 1.12 -16.27
CA ALA A 86 5.49 0.37 -15.15
C ALA A 86 4.41 1.18 -14.39
N LEU A 87 4.65 2.47 -14.16
CA LEU A 87 3.69 3.34 -13.48
C LEU A 87 2.45 3.63 -14.36
N GLU A 88 2.59 3.74 -15.69
CA GLU A 88 1.45 3.83 -16.60
C GLU A 88 0.64 2.53 -16.62
N ASN A 89 1.29 1.37 -16.56
CA ASN A 89 0.61 0.09 -16.46
C ASN A 89 -0.18 -0.02 -15.13
N ILE A 90 0.42 0.39 -14.01
CA ILE A 90 -0.28 0.47 -12.71
C ILE A 90 -1.50 1.39 -12.81
N LYS A 91 -1.32 2.56 -13.42
CA LYS A 91 -2.40 3.54 -13.60
C LYS A 91 -3.56 2.95 -14.41
N SER A 92 -3.28 2.20 -15.48
CA SER A 92 -4.31 1.53 -16.28
C SER A 92 -5.12 0.51 -15.45
N ILE A 93 -4.45 -0.27 -14.58
CA ILE A 93 -5.15 -1.21 -13.68
C ILE A 93 -6.03 -0.45 -12.67
N LEU A 94 -5.55 0.66 -12.12
CA LEU A 94 -6.33 1.49 -11.18
C LEU A 94 -7.55 2.11 -11.86
N GLU A 95 -7.43 2.56 -13.10
CA GLU A 95 -8.53 3.13 -13.90
C GLU A 95 -9.67 2.12 -14.12
N HIS A 96 -9.38 0.82 -14.20
CA HIS A 96 -10.41 -0.22 -14.25
C HIS A 96 -11.33 -0.19 -13.00
N TYR A 97 -10.82 0.28 -11.87
CA TYR A 97 -11.56 0.41 -10.61
C TYR A 97 -12.01 1.86 -10.33
N ASP A 98 -12.02 2.73 -11.32
CA ASP A 98 -12.30 4.18 -11.17
C ASP A 98 -11.36 4.87 -10.15
N LEU A 99 -10.14 4.35 -9.98
CA LEU A 99 -9.12 4.87 -9.07
C LEU A 99 -8.01 5.61 -9.82
N THR A 100 -7.22 6.36 -9.07
CA THR A 100 -6.07 7.12 -9.56
C THR A 100 -4.82 6.79 -8.75
N MET A 101 -3.66 7.28 -9.19
CA MET A 101 -2.39 7.15 -8.44
C MET A 101 -2.48 7.72 -7.02
N ASP A 102 -3.36 8.69 -6.76
CA ASP A 102 -3.59 9.27 -5.44
C ASP A 102 -4.25 8.29 -4.44
N ASN A 103 -4.80 7.18 -4.91
CA ASN A 103 -5.40 6.14 -4.08
C ASN A 103 -4.38 5.11 -3.59
N ILE A 104 -3.17 5.11 -4.12
CA ILE A 104 -2.10 4.21 -3.69
C ILE A 104 -1.67 4.60 -2.27
N VAL A 105 -1.68 3.61 -1.37
CA VAL A 105 -1.24 3.78 0.03
C VAL A 105 0.13 3.17 0.30
N LYS A 106 0.52 2.16 -0.50
CA LYS A 106 1.82 1.49 -0.38
C LYS A 106 2.32 1.09 -1.76
N CYS A 107 3.61 1.30 -2.01
CA CYS A 107 4.31 0.82 -3.20
C CYS A 107 5.62 0.13 -2.79
N THR A 108 5.96 -0.95 -3.47
CA THR A 108 7.23 -1.65 -3.31
C THR A 108 7.96 -1.61 -4.64
N CYS A 109 9.17 -1.05 -4.66
CA CYS A 109 10.03 -1.00 -5.83
C CYS A 109 11.17 -2.00 -5.67
N MET A 110 11.42 -2.79 -6.71
CA MET A 110 12.54 -3.72 -6.81
C MET A 110 13.42 -3.25 -7.95
N ILE A 111 14.71 -3.09 -7.69
CA ILE A 111 15.71 -2.59 -8.65
C ILE A 111 16.89 -3.55 -8.60
N ASP A 112 17.38 -3.93 -9.77
CA ASP A 112 18.55 -4.82 -9.90
C ASP A 112 19.87 -4.08 -9.58
N ASP A 113 20.00 -2.85 -10.05
CA ASP A 113 21.17 -2.00 -9.80
C ASP A 113 20.80 -0.79 -8.95
N ILE A 114 21.29 -0.79 -7.71
CA ILE A 114 21.08 0.32 -6.75
C ILE A 114 21.63 1.66 -7.27
N SER A 115 22.61 1.68 -8.15
CA SER A 115 23.15 2.91 -8.72
C SER A 115 22.12 3.67 -9.57
N GLU A 116 21.09 2.99 -10.08
CA GLU A 116 20.01 3.55 -10.87
C GLU A 116 18.85 4.11 -10.03
N TRP A 117 18.90 3.90 -8.69
CA TRP A 117 17.83 4.36 -7.78
C TRP A 117 17.49 5.85 -7.94
N GLY A 118 18.51 6.70 -8.11
CA GLY A 118 18.33 8.13 -8.32
C GLY A 118 17.51 8.44 -9.58
N LEU A 119 17.85 7.79 -10.70
CA LEU A 119 17.19 7.96 -11.99
C LEU A 119 15.74 7.42 -11.94
N MET A 120 15.52 6.27 -11.34
CA MET A 120 14.18 5.73 -11.11
C MET A 120 13.33 6.70 -10.30
N ASN A 121 13.86 7.22 -9.20
CA ASN A 121 13.13 8.11 -8.31
C ASN A 121 12.80 9.47 -8.94
N GLU A 122 13.61 9.95 -9.90
CA GLU A 122 13.27 11.17 -10.68
C GLU A 122 11.94 11.02 -11.41
N VAL A 123 11.67 9.84 -11.98
CA VAL A 123 10.40 9.54 -12.66
C VAL A 123 9.32 9.26 -11.62
N TYR A 124 9.59 8.38 -10.65
CA TYR A 124 8.64 7.94 -9.64
C TYR A 124 7.94 9.11 -8.93
N LYS A 125 8.72 10.10 -8.46
CA LYS A 125 8.18 11.27 -7.76
C LYS A 125 7.20 12.11 -8.58
N THR A 126 7.20 12.02 -9.91
CA THR A 126 6.28 12.77 -10.76
C THR A 126 4.85 12.27 -10.72
N TYR A 127 4.66 11.00 -10.32
CA TYR A 127 3.35 10.37 -10.22
C TYR A 127 2.67 10.58 -8.87
N PHE A 128 3.42 10.96 -7.83
CA PHE A 128 2.94 11.11 -6.44
C PHE A 128 3.11 12.55 -5.96
N THR A 129 2.46 13.50 -6.64
CA THR A 129 2.67 14.94 -6.44
C THR A 129 1.78 15.57 -5.39
N LYS A 130 0.64 14.97 -5.08
CA LYS A 130 -0.34 15.54 -4.15
C LYS A 130 -0.12 14.99 -2.75
N ASN A 131 0.17 15.85 -1.80
CA ASN A 131 0.16 15.82 -0.32
C ASN A 131 0.02 14.47 0.45
N LYS A 132 -0.18 13.35 -0.22
CA LYS A 132 -0.20 12.01 0.36
C LYS A 132 1.11 11.31 0.06
N LYS A 133 1.92 11.12 1.10
CA LYS A 133 3.15 10.33 0.97
C LYS A 133 2.79 8.85 1.04
N VAL A 134 2.97 8.15 -0.05
CA VAL A 134 2.85 6.69 -0.12
C VAL A 134 3.89 6.04 0.77
N VAL A 135 3.53 4.99 1.50
CA VAL A 135 4.51 4.16 2.22
C VAL A 135 5.32 3.40 1.19
N TRP A 136 6.60 3.71 1.12
CA TRP A 136 7.51 3.16 0.12
C TRP A 136 8.49 2.17 0.73
N HIS A 137 8.62 1.01 0.10
CA HIS A 137 9.66 0.03 0.38
C HIS A 137 10.45 -0.23 -0.89
N SER A 138 11.77 -0.15 -0.81
CA SER A 138 12.67 -0.59 -1.86
C SER A 138 13.48 -1.80 -1.38
N PHE A 139 13.68 -2.78 -2.26
CA PHE A 139 14.59 -3.90 -2.10
C PHE A 139 15.67 -3.77 -3.17
N PHE A 140 16.91 -4.04 -2.76
CA PHE A 140 18.10 -3.99 -3.61
C PHE A 140 18.71 -5.36 -3.69
#